data_5b345b9ddc161b00ba742012416f41dc
#
_entry.id   5b345b9ddc161b00ba742012416f41dc
#
_cell.length_a   1.000
_cell.length_b   1.000
_cell.length_c   1.000
_cell.angle_alpha   90.00
_cell.angle_beta   90.00
_cell.angle_gamma   90.00
#
_symmetry.space_group_name_H-M   'P 1'
#
loop_
_entity.id
_entity.type
_entity.pdbx_description
1 polymer ?
#
loop_
_entity_poly.entity_id
_entity_poly.type
_entity_poly.pdbx_seq_one_letter_code
_entity_poly.pdbx_strand_id
1 'polypeptide(L)'
;MSFDAQFYGVITGMFTKARFFKCALQVNPAGYIKYRGQQQTITEDEYNQNLLAASLEAGIEVIGLADHGSVDGVDKIRNLFVENGIVVFPGFEIASSEKIHFVCLFDENKTSQELERILGRLDLLAPEDGILPTNLTAIQLIDKVNDIGGFIFAAHCINDDGVLSRKMN
;
A
#
# COMPACT_ATOMS: atom_id res chain seq x y z
N MET A 1 -12.05 6.35 -25.98
CA MET A 1 -12.47 4.94 -25.92
C MET A 1 -12.22 4.50 -24.52
N SER A 2 -13.27 4.21 -23.75
CA SER A 2 -13.17 3.98 -22.32
C SER A 2 -12.64 2.58 -22.05
N PHE A 3 -11.55 2.49 -21.29
CA PHE A 3 -10.95 1.24 -20.82
C PHE A 3 -11.79 0.54 -19.74
N ASP A 4 -12.83 1.21 -19.23
CA ASP A 4 -13.64 0.75 -18.09
C ASP A 4 -14.51 -0.48 -18.36
N ALA A 5 -14.89 -0.72 -19.60
CA ALA A 5 -15.88 -1.77 -19.92
C ALA A 5 -15.26 -3.19 -19.97
N GLN A 6 -13.96 -3.31 -20.17
CA GLN A 6 -13.34 -4.61 -20.43
C GLN A 6 -12.93 -5.34 -19.14
N PHE A 7 -12.53 -4.62 -18.11
CA PHE A 7 -12.12 -5.21 -16.82
C PHE A 7 -13.33 -5.60 -15.96
N TYR A 8 -14.35 -4.75 -15.88
CA TYR A 8 -15.63 -5.07 -15.21
C TYR A 8 -16.37 -6.22 -15.90
N GLY A 9 -16.29 -6.34 -17.21
CA GLY A 9 -16.91 -7.43 -17.97
C GLY A 9 -16.35 -8.80 -17.70
N VAL A 10 -15.06 -8.91 -17.37
CA VAL A 10 -14.41 -10.20 -17.04
C VAL A 10 -14.78 -10.66 -15.63
N ILE A 11 -14.99 -9.74 -14.69
CA ILE A 11 -15.34 -10.09 -13.31
C ILE A 11 -16.86 -10.30 -13.15
N THR A 12 -17.71 -9.52 -13.79
CA THR A 12 -19.16 -9.56 -13.59
C THR A 12 -19.87 -10.69 -14.34
N GLY A 13 -19.27 -11.24 -15.39
CA GLY A 13 -19.87 -12.30 -16.19
C GLY A 13 -19.66 -13.74 -15.71
N MET A 14 -18.69 -13.97 -14.81
CA MET A 14 -18.26 -15.33 -14.46
C MET A 14 -18.60 -15.81 -13.05
N PHE A 15 -18.92 -14.94 -12.10
CA PHE A 15 -19.09 -15.35 -10.71
C PHE A 15 -20.49 -15.08 -10.17
N THR A 16 -21.26 -16.13 -10.02
CA THR A 16 -22.57 -16.10 -9.33
C THR A 16 -22.44 -16.37 -7.82
N LYS A 17 -21.21 -16.58 -7.32
CA LYS A 17 -20.92 -16.92 -5.91
C LYS A 17 -19.75 -16.07 -5.40
N ALA A 18 -19.68 -15.88 -4.08
CA ALA A 18 -18.53 -15.26 -3.43
C ALA A 18 -17.24 -16.01 -3.79
N ARG A 19 -16.17 -15.25 -4.10
CA ARG A 19 -14.83 -15.76 -4.36
C ARG A 19 -13.86 -15.14 -3.36
N PHE A 20 -12.93 -15.95 -2.88
CA PHE A 20 -11.81 -15.46 -2.09
C PHE A 20 -10.59 -15.27 -2.99
N PHE A 21 -9.93 -14.12 -2.83
CA PHE A 21 -8.67 -13.81 -3.52
C PHE A 21 -7.51 -14.01 -2.56
N LYS A 22 -6.39 -14.48 -3.08
CA LYS A 22 -5.14 -14.52 -2.33
C LYS A 22 -4.48 -13.15 -2.39
N CYS A 23 -4.38 -12.48 -1.24
CA CYS A 23 -3.93 -11.10 -1.15
C CYS A 23 -2.64 -10.97 -0.36
N ALA A 24 -1.78 -10.01 -0.76
CA ALA A 24 -0.67 -9.49 0.03
C ALA A 24 -0.86 -7.97 0.15
N LEU A 25 -1.44 -7.50 1.27
CA LEU A 25 -1.92 -6.12 1.40
C LEU A 25 -0.90 -5.14 2.00
N GLN A 26 0.32 -5.60 2.29
CA GLN A 26 1.42 -4.76 2.75
C GLN A 26 2.70 -5.20 2.01
N VAL A 27 2.88 -4.68 0.80
CA VAL A 27 4.04 -4.97 -0.06
C VAL A 27 4.87 -3.70 -0.19
N ASN A 28 6.15 -3.79 0.13
CA ASN A 28 7.04 -2.65 0.07
C ASN A 28 7.68 -2.52 -1.32
N PRO A 29 7.67 -1.34 -1.94
CA PRO A 29 8.45 -1.03 -3.13
C PRO A 29 9.97 -1.08 -2.87
N ALA A 30 10.76 -1.06 -3.94
CA ALA A 30 12.23 -1.04 -3.87
C ALA A 30 12.79 0.14 -3.05
N GLY A 31 12.11 1.28 -3.06
CA GLY A 31 12.46 2.47 -2.28
C GLY A 31 12.57 2.22 -0.78
N TYR A 32 11.71 1.36 -0.23
CA TYR A 32 11.72 1.00 1.18
C TYR A 32 13.05 0.39 1.65
N ILE A 33 13.62 -0.51 0.88
CA ILE A 33 14.91 -1.17 1.23
C ILE A 33 16.02 -0.12 1.28
N LYS A 34 16.03 0.84 0.37
CA LYS A 34 16.99 1.94 0.34
C LYS A 34 16.88 2.83 1.56
N TYR A 35 15.68 3.10 2.03
CA TYR A 35 15.42 3.95 3.17
C TYR A 35 16.00 3.37 4.48
N ARG A 36 15.91 2.07 4.69
CA ARG A 36 16.44 1.39 5.88
C ARG A 36 17.97 1.20 5.88
N GLY A 37 18.69 1.87 4.97
CA GLY A 37 20.15 1.79 4.90
C GLY A 37 20.67 0.43 4.46
N GLN A 38 19.82 -0.48 4.03
CA GLN A 38 20.25 -1.74 3.43
C GLN A 38 20.86 -1.44 2.06
N GLN A 39 22.07 -1.94 1.82
CA GLN A 39 22.68 -1.81 0.51
C GLN A 39 21.89 -2.65 -0.49
N GLN A 40 21.18 -1.97 -1.40
CA GLN A 40 20.63 -2.65 -2.56
C GLN A 40 21.75 -3.04 -3.51
N THR A 41 21.86 -4.33 -3.75
CA THR A 41 22.79 -4.89 -4.74
C THR A 41 22.11 -5.07 -6.11
N ILE A 42 20.79 -4.88 -6.18
CA ILE A 42 19.98 -5.05 -7.38
C ILE A 42 19.31 -3.72 -7.76
N THR A 43 18.98 -3.57 -9.03
CA THR A 43 18.24 -2.40 -9.52
C THR A 43 16.78 -2.46 -9.11
N GLU A 44 16.09 -1.31 -9.16
CA GLU A 44 14.64 -1.26 -8.94
C GLU A 44 13.88 -2.18 -9.91
N ASP A 45 14.27 -2.20 -11.19
CA ASP A 45 13.64 -3.07 -12.19
C ASP A 45 13.81 -4.54 -11.84
N GLU A 46 15.00 -4.94 -11.45
CA GLU A 46 15.28 -6.31 -11.01
C GLU A 46 14.50 -6.68 -9.74
N TYR A 47 14.41 -5.75 -8.78
CA TYR A 47 13.58 -5.93 -7.59
C TYR A 47 12.12 -6.16 -7.96
N ASN A 48 11.54 -5.30 -8.82
CA ASN A 48 10.15 -5.38 -9.23
C ASN A 48 9.85 -6.67 -9.99
N GLN A 49 10.77 -7.13 -10.85
CA GLN A 49 10.64 -8.42 -11.56
C GLN A 49 10.70 -9.61 -10.60
N ASN A 50 11.61 -9.59 -9.63
CA ASN A 50 11.71 -10.64 -8.61
C ASN A 50 10.45 -10.70 -7.74
N LEU A 51 9.91 -9.53 -7.36
CA LEU A 51 8.67 -9.42 -6.58
C LEU A 51 7.47 -9.96 -7.38
N LEU A 52 7.37 -9.64 -8.68
CA LEU A 52 6.35 -10.18 -9.56
C LEU A 52 6.47 -11.71 -9.66
N ALA A 53 7.67 -12.24 -9.92
CA ALA A 53 7.90 -13.67 -10.03
C ALA A 53 7.49 -14.40 -8.75
N ALA A 54 7.88 -13.91 -7.57
CA ALA A 54 7.50 -14.47 -6.28
C ALA A 54 5.98 -14.40 -6.05
N SER A 55 5.33 -13.31 -6.48
CA SER A 55 3.88 -13.15 -6.35
C SER A 55 3.11 -14.15 -7.22
N LEU A 56 3.55 -14.35 -8.45
CA LEU A 56 2.97 -15.34 -9.38
C LEU A 56 3.18 -16.77 -8.86
N GLU A 57 4.38 -17.11 -8.40
CA GLU A 57 4.67 -18.42 -7.81
C GLU A 57 3.81 -18.69 -6.57
N ALA A 58 3.61 -17.69 -5.74
CA ALA A 58 2.75 -17.77 -4.58
C ALA A 58 1.25 -17.76 -4.92
N GLY A 59 0.86 -17.51 -6.18
CA GLY A 59 -0.53 -17.40 -6.60
C GLY A 59 -1.25 -16.20 -6.02
N ILE A 60 -0.54 -15.10 -5.78
CA ILE A 60 -1.14 -13.83 -5.32
C ILE A 60 -1.93 -13.21 -6.47
N GLU A 61 -3.15 -12.81 -6.19
CA GLU A 61 -4.08 -12.20 -7.16
C GLU A 61 -4.27 -10.69 -6.91
N VAL A 62 -4.02 -10.24 -5.67
CA VAL A 62 -4.19 -8.85 -5.24
C VAL A 62 -3.02 -8.43 -4.37
N ILE A 63 -2.44 -7.26 -4.64
CA ILE A 63 -1.44 -6.65 -3.76
C ILE A 63 -1.87 -5.25 -3.30
N GLY A 64 -1.47 -4.89 -2.08
CA GLY A 64 -1.50 -3.52 -1.57
C GLY A 64 -0.07 -3.00 -1.45
N LEU A 65 0.24 -1.93 -2.17
CA LEU A 65 1.55 -1.28 -2.07
C LEU A 65 1.55 -0.30 -0.90
N ALA A 66 2.49 -0.45 0.02
CA ALA A 66 2.59 0.38 1.21
C ALA A 66 4.05 0.70 1.52
N ASP A 67 4.53 1.83 1.02
CA ASP A 67 5.86 2.34 1.34
C ASP A 67 5.83 3.28 2.55
N HIS A 68 6.94 3.31 3.30
CA HIS A 68 7.11 4.10 4.51
C HIS A 68 7.64 5.51 4.28
N GLY A 69 7.40 6.15 3.22
CA GLY A 69 7.94 7.50 3.07
C GLY A 69 7.88 8.09 1.68
N SER A 70 7.48 7.29 0.73
CA SER A 70 7.39 7.71 -0.66
C SER A 70 6.26 6.96 -1.36
N VAL A 71 5.74 7.56 -2.40
CA VAL A 71 4.81 6.94 -3.34
C VAL A 71 5.38 6.91 -4.76
N ASP A 72 6.66 7.27 -4.93
CA ASP A 72 7.29 7.47 -6.24
C ASP A 72 7.34 6.19 -7.09
N GLY A 73 7.58 5.04 -6.47
CA GLY A 73 7.67 3.76 -7.18
C GLY A 73 6.33 3.10 -7.53
N VAL A 74 5.22 3.68 -7.08
CA VAL A 74 3.88 3.05 -7.18
C VAL A 74 3.45 2.81 -8.62
N ASP A 75 3.54 3.82 -9.49
CA ASP A 75 3.04 3.70 -10.86
C ASP A 75 3.78 2.64 -11.67
N LYS A 76 5.09 2.52 -11.47
CA LYS A 76 5.95 1.57 -12.18
C LYS A 76 5.61 0.13 -11.81
N ILE A 77 5.53 -0.15 -10.50
CA ILE A 77 5.21 -1.49 -10.00
C ILE A 77 3.77 -1.88 -10.34
N ARG A 78 2.82 -0.94 -10.21
CA ARG A 78 1.42 -1.16 -10.58
C ARG A 78 1.29 -1.57 -12.04
N ASN A 79 1.91 -0.84 -12.97
CA ASN A 79 1.83 -1.16 -14.39
C ASN A 79 2.36 -2.57 -14.67
N LEU A 80 3.53 -2.92 -14.10
CA LEU A 80 4.12 -4.25 -14.25
C LEU A 80 3.18 -5.36 -13.76
N PHE A 81 2.56 -5.18 -12.60
CA PHE A 81 1.71 -6.21 -12.00
C PHE A 81 0.37 -6.35 -12.71
N VAL A 82 -0.25 -5.22 -13.08
CA VAL A 82 -1.53 -5.21 -13.82
C VAL A 82 -1.39 -5.87 -15.20
N GLU A 83 -0.29 -5.63 -15.91
CA GLU A 83 0.01 -6.30 -17.17
C GLU A 83 0.14 -7.84 -17.03
N ASN A 84 0.41 -8.32 -15.82
CA ASN A 84 0.51 -9.73 -15.49
C ASN A 84 -0.71 -10.29 -14.73
N GLY A 85 -1.83 -9.54 -14.73
CA GLY A 85 -3.12 -10.00 -14.21
C GLY A 85 -3.29 -9.93 -12.69
N ILE A 86 -2.39 -9.22 -11.99
CA ILE A 86 -2.49 -8.97 -10.54
C ILE A 86 -3.10 -7.59 -10.29
N VAL A 87 -4.14 -7.53 -9.48
CA VAL A 87 -4.76 -6.26 -9.06
C VAL A 87 -3.86 -5.57 -8.04
N VAL A 88 -3.66 -4.26 -8.20
CA VAL A 88 -2.81 -3.46 -7.31
C VAL A 88 -3.61 -2.32 -6.69
N PHE A 89 -3.71 -2.30 -5.36
CA PHE A 89 -4.18 -1.15 -4.61
C PHE A 89 -2.97 -0.32 -4.16
N PRO A 90 -2.77 0.86 -4.76
CA PRO A 90 -1.67 1.73 -4.38
C PRO A 90 -1.93 2.41 -3.05
N GLY A 91 -0.87 2.68 -2.28
CA GLY A 91 -1.01 3.27 -0.97
C GLY A 91 0.32 3.58 -0.31
N PHE A 92 0.27 3.75 1.00
CA PHE A 92 1.43 4.07 1.84
C PHE A 92 1.22 3.59 3.28
N GLU A 93 2.31 3.48 4.03
CA GLU A 93 2.27 3.29 5.47
C GLU A 93 2.54 4.61 6.19
N ILE A 94 1.75 4.90 7.24
CA ILE A 94 1.79 6.15 8.00
C ILE A 94 1.63 5.84 9.50
N ALA A 95 2.29 6.61 10.37
CA ALA A 95 2.17 6.47 11.81
C ALA A 95 1.31 7.59 12.41
N SER A 96 0.32 7.23 13.24
CA SER A 96 -0.45 8.18 14.02
C SER A 96 0.41 8.90 15.07
N SER A 97 -0.12 9.93 15.72
CA SER A 97 0.55 10.66 16.81
C SER A 97 0.88 9.74 18.00
N GLU A 98 0.14 8.66 18.18
CA GLU A 98 0.41 7.60 19.15
C GLU A 98 1.47 6.59 18.65
N LYS A 99 2.05 6.85 17.47
CA LYS A 99 3.03 5.96 16.81
C LYS A 99 2.48 4.58 16.45
N ILE A 100 1.19 4.45 16.21
CA ILE A 100 0.58 3.25 15.66
C ILE A 100 0.69 3.33 14.14
N HIS A 101 1.20 2.27 13.52
CA HIS A 101 1.37 2.19 12.08
C HIS A 101 0.09 1.73 11.40
N PHE A 102 -0.25 2.39 10.32
CA PHE A 102 -1.41 2.08 9.49
C PHE A 102 -0.99 1.95 8.03
N VAL A 103 -1.49 0.92 7.39
CA VAL A 103 -1.48 0.81 5.93
C VAL A 103 -2.74 1.48 5.39
N CYS A 104 -2.55 2.39 4.46
CA CYS A 104 -3.62 3.10 3.76
C CYS A 104 -3.57 2.73 2.28
N LEU A 105 -4.62 2.07 1.79
CA LEU A 105 -4.76 1.66 0.39
C LEU A 105 -5.88 2.44 -0.29
N PHE A 106 -5.73 2.70 -1.56
CA PHE A 106 -6.68 3.48 -2.35
C PHE A 106 -7.08 2.73 -3.62
N ASP A 107 -8.05 3.27 -4.34
CA ASP A 107 -8.52 2.77 -5.63
C ASP A 107 -7.36 2.45 -6.58
N GLU A 108 -7.48 1.35 -7.32
CA GLU A 108 -6.43 0.83 -8.21
C GLU A 108 -5.97 1.81 -9.29
N ASN A 109 -6.79 2.80 -9.61
CA ASN A 109 -6.47 3.82 -10.60
C ASN A 109 -5.72 5.03 -10.03
N LYS A 110 -5.53 5.10 -8.69
CA LYS A 110 -4.80 6.22 -8.09
C LYS A 110 -3.33 6.23 -8.52
N THR A 111 -2.89 7.37 -9.02
CA THR A 111 -1.50 7.61 -9.41
C THR A 111 -0.64 8.01 -8.22
N SER A 112 0.68 7.89 -8.35
CA SER A 112 1.63 8.42 -7.36
C SER A 112 1.38 9.89 -7.05
N GLN A 113 1.11 10.72 -8.06
CA GLN A 113 0.81 12.15 -7.87
C GLN A 113 -0.48 12.40 -7.08
N GLU A 114 -1.50 11.57 -7.25
CA GLU A 114 -2.73 11.67 -6.45
C GLU A 114 -2.50 11.24 -5.02
N LEU A 115 -1.68 10.19 -4.79
CA LEU A 115 -1.29 9.76 -3.45
C LEU A 115 -0.47 10.82 -2.72
N GLU A 116 0.45 11.51 -3.40
CA GLU A 116 1.17 12.65 -2.82
C GLU A 116 0.23 13.76 -2.35
N ARG A 117 -0.79 14.08 -3.15
CA ARG A 117 -1.81 15.07 -2.75
C ARG A 117 -2.63 14.60 -1.54
N ILE A 118 -2.88 13.30 -1.44
CA ILE A 118 -3.54 12.70 -0.29
C ILE A 118 -2.64 12.80 0.94
N LEU A 119 -1.37 12.40 0.83
CA LEU A 119 -0.39 12.55 1.91
C LEU A 119 -0.32 13.99 2.42
N GLY A 120 -0.29 14.98 1.52
CA GLY A 120 -0.27 16.40 1.89
C GLY A 120 -1.50 16.88 2.71
N ARG A 121 -2.56 16.07 2.81
CA ARG A 121 -3.75 16.37 3.62
C ARG A 121 -3.73 15.70 5.01
N LEU A 122 -2.75 14.84 5.27
CA LEU A 122 -2.70 14.02 6.46
C LEU A 122 -1.83 14.62 7.59
N ASP A 123 -1.57 15.92 7.54
CA ASP A 123 -0.85 16.63 8.60
C ASP A 123 0.49 16.00 8.98
N LEU A 124 1.29 15.70 7.95
CA LEU A 124 2.56 15.01 8.07
C LEU A 124 3.59 15.83 8.83
N LEU A 125 4.36 15.14 9.63
CA LEU A 125 5.61 15.62 10.24
C LEU A 125 6.82 15.23 9.38
N ALA A 126 8.00 15.72 9.76
CA ALA A 126 9.23 15.28 9.12
C ALA A 126 9.40 13.75 9.28
N PRO A 127 9.81 13.02 8.23
CA PRO A 127 10.04 11.59 8.32
C PRO A 127 11.10 11.25 9.38
N GLU A 128 10.81 10.25 10.22
CA GLU A 128 11.72 9.75 11.25
C GLU A 128 11.95 8.25 11.02
N ASP A 129 13.20 7.83 10.87
CA ASP A 129 13.62 6.41 10.80
C ASP A 129 12.76 5.49 9.89
N GLY A 130 12.33 5.98 8.72
CA GLY A 130 11.51 5.18 7.80
C GLY A 130 10.02 5.19 8.13
N ILE A 131 9.58 6.15 8.89
CA ILE A 131 8.19 6.31 9.26
C ILE A 131 7.70 7.65 8.70
N LEU A 132 6.46 7.68 8.19
CA LEU A 132 5.74 8.92 7.92
C LEU A 132 4.85 9.22 9.15
N PRO A 133 5.33 10.03 10.11
CA PRO A 133 4.50 10.38 11.26
C PRO A 133 3.51 11.50 10.89
N THR A 134 2.34 11.49 11.54
CA THR A 134 1.35 12.55 11.44
C THR A 134 0.99 13.10 12.83
N ASN A 135 0.49 14.33 12.90
CA ASN A 135 -0.11 14.89 14.13
C ASN A 135 -1.49 14.30 14.43
N LEU A 136 -2.10 13.57 13.50
CA LEU A 136 -3.42 12.99 13.69
C LEU A 136 -3.37 11.82 14.67
N THR A 137 -4.34 11.76 15.58
CA THR A 137 -4.56 10.55 16.38
C THR A 137 -5.01 9.40 15.49
N ALA A 138 -4.90 8.16 15.98
CA ALA A 138 -5.34 6.98 15.25
C ALA A 138 -6.80 7.10 14.75
N ILE A 139 -7.71 7.58 15.60
CA ILE A 139 -9.12 7.80 15.24
C ILE A 139 -9.25 8.84 14.14
N GLN A 140 -8.61 10.00 14.30
CA GLN A 140 -8.64 11.07 13.30
C GLN A 140 -8.07 10.63 11.95
N LEU A 141 -6.99 9.84 12.00
CA LEU A 141 -6.37 9.30 10.79
C LEU A 141 -7.32 8.32 10.07
N ILE A 142 -7.97 7.42 10.81
CA ILE A 142 -8.95 6.48 10.26
C ILE A 142 -10.10 7.23 9.60
N ASP A 143 -10.70 8.19 10.31
CA ASP A 143 -11.81 8.99 9.79
C ASP A 143 -11.39 9.72 8.52
N LYS A 144 -10.23 10.38 8.54
CA LYS A 144 -9.76 11.20 7.42
C LYS A 144 -9.40 10.37 6.19
N VAL A 145 -8.82 9.17 6.37
CA VAL A 145 -8.53 8.25 5.24
C VAL A 145 -9.82 7.70 4.65
N ASN A 146 -10.80 7.33 5.48
CA ASN A 146 -12.11 6.88 5.02
C ASN A 146 -12.85 7.99 4.24
N ASP A 147 -12.81 9.24 4.73
CA ASP A 147 -13.47 10.39 4.08
C ASP A 147 -12.91 10.68 2.68
N ILE A 148 -11.65 10.36 2.43
CA ILE A 148 -11.01 10.52 1.11
C ILE A 148 -11.07 9.25 0.26
N GLY A 149 -11.85 8.25 0.68
CA GLY A 149 -12.10 7.01 -0.05
C GLY A 149 -10.98 5.99 0.02
N GLY A 150 -10.14 6.03 1.06
CA GLY A 150 -9.13 5.02 1.33
C GLY A 150 -9.66 3.87 2.18
N PHE A 151 -8.96 2.74 2.13
CA PHE A 151 -9.10 1.62 3.04
C PHE A 151 -7.89 1.61 3.98
N ILE A 152 -8.13 1.60 5.29
CA ILE A 152 -7.10 1.71 6.31
C ILE A 152 -7.17 0.55 7.30
N PHE A 153 -6.01 0.01 7.67
CA PHE A 153 -5.89 -1.01 8.72
C PHE A 153 -4.57 -0.87 9.48
N ALA A 154 -4.55 -1.33 10.74
CA ALA A 154 -3.34 -1.30 11.54
C ALA A 154 -2.32 -2.31 11.01
N ALA A 155 -1.08 -1.85 10.80
CA ALA A 155 0.04 -2.70 10.40
C ALA A 155 0.57 -3.49 11.60
N HIS A 156 1.22 -4.65 11.32
CA HIS A 156 1.97 -5.50 12.26
C HIS A 156 1.50 -5.44 13.73
N CYS A 157 0.20 -5.64 13.97
CA CYS A 157 -0.51 -5.39 15.23
C CYS A 157 0.11 -6.06 16.47
N ILE A 158 0.83 -7.18 16.31
CA ILE A 158 1.42 -7.98 17.40
C ILE A 158 2.91 -7.72 17.63
N ASN A 159 3.56 -6.91 16.81
CA ASN A 159 4.96 -6.53 16.99
C ASN A 159 5.10 -5.49 18.12
N ASP A 160 6.32 -5.25 18.58
CA ASP A 160 6.59 -4.33 19.71
C ASP A 160 6.00 -2.92 19.50
N ASP A 161 5.95 -2.46 18.25
CA ASP A 161 5.33 -1.19 17.85
C ASP A 161 3.86 -1.32 17.40
N GLY A 162 3.30 -2.52 17.48
CA GLY A 162 1.93 -2.82 17.07
C GLY A 162 0.89 -2.38 18.10
N VAL A 163 -0.33 -2.14 17.64
CA VAL A 163 -1.45 -1.64 18.47
C VAL A 163 -1.78 -2.57 19.66
N LEU A 164 -1.58 -3.88 19.53
CA LEU A 164 -1.87 -4.86 20.58
C LEU A 164 -0.76 -4.99 21.63
N SER A 165 0.46 -4.57 21.30
CA SER A 165 1.62 -4.62 22.21
C SER A 165 1.70 -3.38 23.10
N ARG A 166 1.09 -2.29 22.70
CA ARG A 166 1.08 -1.05 23.47
C ARG A 166 0.11 -1.17 24.61
N LYS A 167 0.63 -1.04 25.83
CA LYS A 167 -0.24 -0.84 27.00
C LYS A 167 -0.96 0.49 26.77
N MET A 168 -2.29 0.43 26.63
CA MET A 168 -3.11 1.63 26.69
C MET A 168 -2.97 2.19 28.09
N ASN A 169 -2.24 3.30 28.21
CA ASN A 169 -2.14 4.07 29.44
C ASN A 169 -3.35 5.01 29.54
#